data_fcafc0f838f22a15f8cd67c007244aab
#
_entry.id   fcafc0f838f22a15f8cd67c007244aab
#
_cell.length_a   1.000
_cell.length_b   1.000
_cell.length_c   1.000
_cell.angle_alpha   90.00
_cell.angle_beta   90.00
_cell.angle_gamma   90.00
#
_symmetry.space_group_name_H-M   'P 1'
#
loop_
_entity.id
_entity.type
_entity.pdbx_description
1 polymer ?
#
loop_
_entity_poly.entity_id
_entity_poly.type
_entity_poly.pdbx_seq_one_letter_code
_entity_poly.pdbx_strand_id
1 'polypeptide(L)'
;PANGFSWADGKGDAVQGNNNESTSEAANAYGAMVLYGLAVGKSEIVDKGMYMHASTTAAFWQYWNNIDGYKNLGADYNNFPAGYTKLTTSIVWASGADFATWFSPAYAHILGIQGLPSNPLILYVGQYADYMKDYVELGMTETLTGKPSELKANEWMDLWWNLWAMTDADAALADYNSVGRNYGAEAGESKAHTYHWLHTFKALGHFKTGTGELTANDPAAVAFDKGDVRTYVVYNFSGQTKTVTYSDGKTVSAAPYGFTIQQ
;
A
#
# COMPACT_ATOMS: atom_id res chain seq x y z
N PRO A 1 -4.76 -18.20 -4.90
CA PRO A 1 -3.39 -18.47 -5.34
C PRO A 1 -2.45 -18.47 -4.15
N ALA A 2 -1.42 -19.31 -4.20
CA ALA A 2 -0.50 -19.52 -3.06
C ALA A 2 0.30 -18.25 -2.70
N ASN A 3 0.48 -17.34 -3.65
CA ASN A 3 1.18 -16.07 -3.45
C ASN A 3 0.25 -14.88 -3.13
N GLY A 4 -1.05 -15.12 -3.00
CA GLY A 4 -2.03 -14.10 -2.63
C GLY A 4 -2.43 -13.11 -3.72
N PHE A 5 -1.78 -13.09 -4.88
CA PHE A 5 -2.02 -12.10 -5.93
C PHE A 5 -2.92 -12.61 -7.05
N SER A 6 -3.51 -11.68 -7.80
CA SER A 6 -4.17 -11.96 -9.06
C SER A 6 -3.14 -12.04 -10.20
N TRP A 7 -3.48 -12.75 -11.28
CA TRP A 7 -2.66 -12.78 -12.48
C TRP A 7 -2.99 -11.60 -13.38
N ALA A 8 -1.97 -10.92 -13.88
CA ALA A 8 -2.15 -9.76 -14.77
C ALA A 8 -2.59 -10.17 -16.19
N ASP A 9 -2.13 -11.33 -16.66
CA ASP A 9 -2.54 -11.92 -17.93
C ASP A 9 -3.27 -13.25 -17.67
N GLY A 10 -4.53 -13.33 -18.09
CA GLY A 10 -5.35 -14.52 -17.90
C GLY A 10 -5.09 -15.66 -18.88
N LYS A 11 -4.35 -15.42 -19.98
CA LYS A 11 -4.17 -16.41 -21.05
C LYS A 11 -3.03 -17.38 -20.80
N GLY A 12 -1.95 -16.92 -20.19
CA GLY A 12 -0.74 -17.71 -19.99
C GLY A 12 0.01 -18.08 -21.27
N ASP A 13 -0.17 -17.28 -22.33
CA ASP A 13 0.45 -17.50 -23.63
C ASP A 13 1.87 -16.90 -23.77
N ALA A 14 2.31 -16.16 -22.79
CA ALA A 14 3.70 -15.71 -22.71
C ALA A 14 4.66 -16.87 -22.49
N VAL A 15 5.86 -16.81 -23.07
CA VAL A 15 6.90 -17.84 -22.89
C VAL A 15 7.25 -18.07 -21.43
N GLN A 16 7.21 -16.99 -20.62
CA GLN A 16 7.47 -17.00 -19.18
C GLN A 16 6.25 -17.45 -18.34
N GLY A 17 5.12 -17.72 -18.98
CA GLY A 17 3.83 -17.98 -18.31
C GLY A 17 3.10 -16.72 -17.89
N ASN A 18 2.04 -16.86 -17.10
CA ASN A 18 1.31 -15.73 -16.52
C ASN A 18 2.18 -14.99 -15.51
N ASN A 19 1.88 -13.71 -15.33
CA ASN A 19 2.55 -12.90 -14.32
C ASN A 19 1.60 -12.30 -13.29
N ASN A 20 2.17 -11.96 -12.15
CA ASN A 20 1.60 -11.03 -11.17
C ASN A 20 2.45 -9.76 -11.22
N GLU A 21 1.83 -8.62 -11.46
CA GLU A 21 2.54 -7.36 -11.65
C GLU A 21 2.21 -6.35 -10.56
N SER A 22 0.93 -6.05 -10.34
CA SER A 22 0.48 -5.09 -9.36
C SER A 22 -0.11 -5.79 -8.11
N THR A 23 0.62 -5.76 -7.01
CA THR A 23 0.16 -6.31 -5.74
C THR A 23 -0.97 -5.47 -5.13
N SER A 24 -0.91 -4.16 -5.32
CA SER A 24 -1.90 -3.21 -4.79
C SER A 24 -3.25 -3.35 -5.49
N GLU A 25 -3.31 -3.64 -6.78
CA GLU A 25 -4.57 -3.90 -7.47
C GLU A 25 -5.24 -5.17 -6.93
N ALA A 26 -4.49 -6.23 -6.67
CA ALA A 26 -5.01 -7.43 -6.03
C ALA A 26 -5.51 -7.14 -4.60
N ALA A 27 -4.73 -6.40 -3.80
CA ALA A 27 -5.11 -6.00 -2.45
C ALA A 27 -6.40 -5.14 -2.46
N ASN A 28 -6.53 -4.22 -3.41
CA ASN A 28 -7.75 -3.44 -3.62
C ASN A 28 -8.96 -4.32 -3.92
N ALA A 29 -8.83 -5.28 -4.83
CA ALA A 29 -9.92 -6.20 -5.15
C ALA A 29 -10.36 -7.01 -3.92
N TYR A 30 -9.43 -7.56 -3.16
CA TYR A 30 -9.73 -8.38 -1.99
C TYR A 30 -10.23 -7.54 -0.80
N GLY A 31 -9.67 -6.36 -0.58
CA GLY A 31 -10.17 -5.41 0.42
C GLY A 31 -11.59 -4.91 0.09
N ALA A 32 -11.89 -4.66 -1.18
CA ALA A 32 -13.23 -4.31 -1.63
C ALA A 32 -14.24 -5.43 -1.37
N MET A 33 -13.85 -6.71 -1.43
CA MET A 33 -14.71 -7.83 -1.01
C MET A 33 -15.09 -7.73 0.47
N VAL A 34 -14.15 -7.35 1.35
CA VAL A 34 -14.44 -7.13 2.78
C VAL A 34 -15.47 -6.03 2.95
N LEU A 35 -15.24 -4.87 2.33
CA LEU A 35 -16.15 -3.72 2.43
C LEU A 35 -17.55 -4.04 1.88
N TYR A 36 -17.60 -4.72 0.74
CA TYR A 36 -18.87 -5.17 0.16
C TYR A 36 -19.60 -6.16 1.09
N GLY A 37 -18.91 -7.17 1.60
CA GLY A 37 -19.47 -8.15 2.53
C GLY A 37 -20.03 -7.50 3.79
N LEU A 38 -19.31 -6.52 4.36
CA LEU A 38 -19.77 -5.73 5.50
C LEU A 38 -21.02 -4.91 5.16
N ALA A 39 -21.03 -4.25 4.01
CA ALA A 39 -22.16 -3.40 3.58
C ALA A 39 -23.45 -4.19 3.33
N VAL A 40 -23.34 -5.44 2.82
CA VAL A 40 -24.51 -6.30 2.53
C VAL A 40 -24.79 -7.33 3.61
N GLY A 41 -24.02 -7.36 4.70
CA GLY A 41 -24.21 -8.27 5.83
C GLY A 41 -23.90 -9.75 5.50
N LYS A 42 -22.89 -10.02 4.64
CA LYS A 42 -22.48 -11.34 4.18
C LYS A 42 -21.13 -11.74 4.77
N SER A 43 -21.13 -12.40 5.92
CA SER A 43 -19.91 -12.78 6.65
C SER A 43 -18.99 -13.70 5.82
N GLU A 44 -19.52 -14.60 5.01
CA GLU A 44 -18.74 -15.49 4.16
C GLU A 44 -17.92 -14.74 3.09
N ILE A 45 -18.40 -13.57 2.64
CA ILE A 45 -17.66 -12.69 1.72
C ILE A 45 -16.60 -11.92 2.49
N VAL A 46 -16.93 -11.44 3.69
CA VAL A 46 -15.97 -10.77 4.59
C VAL A 46 -14.79 -11.69 4.90
N ASP A 47 -15.05 -12.90 5.38
CA ASP A 47 -14.02 -13.86 5.77
C ASP A 47 -13.09 -14.21 4.60
N LYS A 48 -13.66 -14.45 3.42
CA LYS A 48 -12.90 -14.73 2.21
C LYS A 48 -12.04 -13.52 1.79
N GLY A 49 -12.63 -12.33 1.79
CA GLY A 49 -11.91 -11.10 1.47
C GLY A 49 -10.77 -10.84 2.46
N MET A 50 -10.99 -10.99 3.75
CA MET A 50 -9.97 -10.86 4.80
C MET A 50 -8.81 -11.84 4.59
N TYR A 51 -9.10 -13.12 4.35
CA TYR A 51 -8.07 -14.12 4.09
C TYR A 51 -7.22 -13.75 2.87
N MET A 52 -7.88 -13.37 1.77
CA MET A 52 -7.18 -13.03 0.53
C MET A 52 -6.38 -11.74 0.66
N HIS A 53 -6.92 -10.72 1.30
CA HIS A 53 -6.21 -9.46 1.55
C HIS A 53 -5.01 -9.67 2.47
N ALA A 54 -5.19 -10.37 3.60
CA ALA A 54 -4.10 -10.65 4.55
C ALA A 54 -2.98 -11.48 3.91
N SER A 55 -3.31 -12.52 3.11
CA SER A 55 -2.31 -13.32 2.43
C SER A 55 -1.56 -12.52 1.35
N THR A 56 -2.24 -11.61 0.65
CA THR A 56 -1.62 -10.71 -0.33
C THR A 56 -0.66 -9.75 0.34
N THR A 57 -1.07 -9.10 1.44
CA THR A 57 -0.20 -8.17 2.17
C THR A 57 1.01 -8.86 2.80
N ALA A 58 0.83 -10.05 3.35
CA ALA A 58 1.95 -10.85 3.85
C ALA A 58 2.92 -11.23 2.73
N ALA A 59 2.40 -11.67 1.57
CA ALA A 59 3.22 -12.02 0.42
C ALA A 59 3.97 -10.79 -0.15
N PHE A 60 3.35 -9.61 -0.18
CA PHE A 60 3.99 -8.37 -0.58
C PHE A 60 5.26 -8.12 0.25
N TRP A 61 5.20 -8.25 1.56
CA TRP A 61 6.33 -8.01 2.43
C TRP A 61 7.36 -9.15 2.42
N GLN A 62 6.94 -10.40 2.24
CA GLN A 62 7.84 -11.55 2.34
C GLN A 62 8.48 -11.95 1.01
N TYR A 63 7.80 -11.77 -0.12
CA TYR A 63 8.23 -12.31 -1.41
C TYR A 63 8.44 -11.25 -2.49
N TRP A 64 7.92 -10.05 -2.32
CA TRP A 64 8.05 -8.97 -3.27
C TRP A 64 9.08 -7.94 -2.83
N ASN A 65 9.19 -7.69 -1.54
CA ASN A 65 10.09 -6.70 -0.98
C ASN A 65 11.26 -7.35 -0.24
N ASN A 66 12.46 -6.92 -0.60
CA ASN A 66 13.71 -7.41 -0.03
C ASN A 66 14.07 -6.58 1.21
N ILE A 67 13.21 -6.59 2.24
CA ILE A 67 13.30 -5.69 3.40
C ILE A 67 14.66 -5.77 4.08
N ASP A 68 15.17 -6.98 4.30
CA ASP A 68 16.42 -7.18 5.03
C ASP A 68 17.62 -7.30 4.07
N GLY A 69 17.41 -7.92 2.91
CA GLY A 69 18.50 -8.35 2.04
C GLY A 69 19.16 -7.23 1.26
N TYR A 70 18.48 -6.12 0.93
CA TYR A 70 19.08 -5.06 0.13
C TYR A 70 20.16 -4.25 0.89
N LYS A 71 20.10 -4.25 2.22
CA LYS A 71 21.12 -3.67 3.11
C LYS A 71 22.00 -4.74 3.77
N ASN A 72 21.44 -5.92 4.04
CA ASN A 72 22.08 -7.00 4.79
C ASN A 72 22.16 -8.25 3.91
N LEU A 73 22.99 -8.22 2.90
CA LEU A 73 23.23 -9.37 1.99
C LEU A 73 23.60 -10.63 2.79
N GLY A 74 22.76 -11.66 2.71
CA GLY A 74 22.97 -12.93 3.40
C GLY A 74 22.27 -13.08 4.75
N ALA A 75 21.29 -12.22 5.07
CA ALA A 75 20.44 -12.43 6.24
C ALA A 75 19.69 -13.77 6.16
N ASP A 76 19.69 -14.53 7.27
CA ASP A 76 19.19 -15.91 7.34
C ASP A 76 17.71 -16.11 7.01
N TYR A 77 16.92 -15.05 7.03
CA TYR A 77 15.47 -15.09 6.78
C TYR A 77 15.05 -14.37 5.50
N ASN A 78 16.00 -14.11 4.62
CA ASN A 78 15.73 -13.45 3.35
C ASN A 78 15.22 -14.46 2.30
N ASN A 79 14.04 -14.20 1.74
CA ASN A 79 13.46 -15.01 0.66
C ASN A 79 14.11 -14.77 -0.71
N PHE A 80 15.04 -13.83 -0.80
CA PHE A 80 15.76 -13.50 -2.02
C PHE A 80 17.12 -14.22 -2.10
N PRO A 81 17.61 -14.52 -3.31
CA PRO A 81 18.92 -15.12 -3.47
C PRO A 81 20.03 -14.24 -2.90
N ALA A 82 21.08 -14.86 -2.39
CA ALA A 82 22.28 -14.15 -1.97
C ALA A 82 22.81 -13.28 -3.10
N GLY A 83 23.08 -12.01 -2.79
CA GLY A 83 23.52 -11.02 -3.77
C GLY A 83 22.41 -10.30 -4.53
N TYR A 84 21.15 -10.58 -4.29
CA TYR A 84 20.05 -9.76 -4.80
C TYR A 84 20.03 -8.40 -4.09
N THR A 85 20.36 -7.34 -4.82
CA THR A 85 20.60 -6.00 -4.26
C THR A 85 19.46 -5.00 -4.50
N LYS A 86 18.41 -5.41 -5.21
CA LYS A 86 17.27 -4.55 -5.46
C LYS A 86 16.33 -4.52 -4.26
N LEU A 87 15.65 -3.41 -4.06
CA LEU A 87 14.66 -3.24 -3.00
C LEU A 87 13.48 -4.20 -3.16
N THR A 88 13.02 -4.38 -4.38
CA THR A 88 11.83 -5.18 -4.67
C THR A 88 12.01 -5.97 -5.96
N THR A 89 11.14 -6.93 -6.17
CA THR A 89 10.77 -7.42 -7.50
C THR A 89 9.44 -6.78 -7.89
N SER A 90 9.19 -6.51 -9.17
CA SER A 90 7.94 -5.86 -9.56
C SER A 90 7.05 -6.72 -10.46
N ILE A 91 7.61 -7.73 -11.10
CA ILE A 91 6.87 -8.76 -11.82
C ILE A 91 7.31 -10.14 -11.32
N VAL A 92 6.33 -11.00 -11.01
CA VAL A 92 6.55 -12.40 -10.72
C VAL A 92 5.91 -13.24 -11.84
N TRP A 93 6.75 -13.89 -12.62
CA TRP A 93 6.35 -14.83 -13.66
C TRP A 93 6.26 -16.26 -13.11
N ALA A 94 5.69 -17.18 -13.86
CA ALA A 94 5.75 -18.59 -13.53
C ALA A 94 7.19 -19.15 -13.49
N SER A 95 8.10 -18.54 -14.24
CA SER A 95 9.52 -18.89 -14.33
C SER A 95 10.43 -18.16 -13.34
N GLY A 96 9.99 -17.10 -12.70
CA GLY A 96 10.83 -16.32 -11.78
C GLY A 96 10.29 -14.92 -11.52
N ALA A 97 11.04 -14.14 -10.76
CA ALA A 97 10.73 -12.77 -10.41
C ALA A 97 11.74 -11.79 -11.03
N ASP A 98 11.24 -10.67 -11.53
CA ASP A 98 12.03 -9.65 -12.21
C ASP A 98 11.86 -8.27 -11.58
N PHE A 99 12.92 -7.46 -11.60
CA PHE A 99 12.88 -6.04 -11.33
C PHE A 99 12.63 -5.28 -12.64
N ALA A 100 11.40 -5.32 -13.13
CA ALA A 100 10.98 -4.76 -14.41
C ALA A 100 9.48 -4.49 -14.43
N THR A 101 9.03 -3.68 -15.40
CA THR A 101 7.67 -3.72 -15.96
C THR A 101 7.78 -3.94 -17.45
N TRP A 102 6.76 -4.55 -18.06
CA TRP A 102 6.78 -4.84 -19.49
C TRP A 102 6.66 -3.58 -20.37
N PHE A 103 6.14 -2.48 -19.84
CA PHE A 103 5.82 -1.25 -20.58
C PHE A 103 6.83 -0.12 -20.37
N SER A 104 7.69 -0.17 -19.31
CA SER A 104 8.60 0.93 -19.01
C SER A 104 9.81 0.47 -18.18
N PRO A 105 11.03 0.93 -18.51
CA PRO A 105 12.22 0.70 -17.70
C PRO A 105 12.40 1.73 -16.57
N ALA A 106 11.54 2.74 -16.48
CA ALA A 106 11.65 3.80 -15.47
C ALA A 106 11.31 3.28 -14.08
N TYR A 107 12.13 3.61 -13.10
CA TYR A 107 11.92 3.19 -11.70
C TYR A 107 10.60 3.74 -11.13
N ALA A 108 10.17 4.90 -11.59
CA ALA A 108 8.85 5.42 -11.25
C ALA A 108 7.71 4.45 -11.56
N HIS A 109 7.83 3.69 -12.64
CA HIS A 109 6.84 2.67 -13.02
C HIS A 109 7.14 1.31 -12.37
N ILE A 110 8.40 0.87 -12.39
CA ILE A 110 8.81 -0.42 -11.79
C ILE A 110 8.42 -0.50 -10.31
N LEU A 111 8.66 0.56 -9.56
CA LEU A 111 8.35 0.63 -8.14
C LEU A 111 6.91 1.12 -7.90
N GLY A 112 6.44 2.10 -8.65
CA GLY A 112 5.13 2.70 -8.48
C GLY A 112 3.96 1.76 -8.75
N ILE A 113 4.14 0.74 -9.62
CA ILE A 113 3.11 -0.26 -9.92
C ILE A 113 2.57 -1.00 -8.69
N GLN A 114 3.35 -1.01 -7.59
CA GLN A 114 2.97 -1.64 -6.33
C GLN A 114 2.09 -0.75 -5.42
N GLY A 115 1.74 0.44 -5.85
CA GLY A 115 0.99 1.41 -5.04
C GLY A 115 -0.30 1.94 -5.65
N LEU A 116 -0.72 1.44 -6.82
CA LEU A 116 -1.92 1.94 -7.51
C LEU A 116 -3.12 0.96 -7.45
N PRO A 117 -4.35 1.47 -7.50
CA PRO A 117 -4.71 2.84 -7.14
C PRO A 117 -4.56 3.07 -5.63
N SER A 118 -4.11 4.26 -5.24
CA SER A 118 -3.93 4.58 -3.82
C SER A 118 -5.27 4.84 -3.13
N ASN A 119 -5.50 4.14 -2.02
CA ASN A 119 -6.68 4.30 -1.18
C ASN A 119 -6.47 3.54 0.15
N PRO A 120 -7.39 3.61 1.13
CA PRO A 120 -7.20 2.96 2.44
C PRO A 120 -6.96 1.44 2.41
N LEU A 121 -7.28 0.74 1.33
CA LEU A 121 -7.04 -0.71 1.22
C LEU A 121 -5.56 -1.07 1.01
N ILE A 122 -4.73 -0.09 0.64
CA ILE A 122 -3.28 -0.26 0.49
C ILE A 122 -2.46 0.35 1.63
N LEU A 123 -3.06 0.71 2.76
CA LEU A 123 -2.34 1.29 3.90
C LEU A 123 -1.18 0.43 4.41
N TYR A 124 -1.25 -0.90 4.22
CA TYR A 124 -0.16 -1.83 4.55
C TYR A 124 1.17 -1.46 3.89
N VAL A 125 1.17 -0.79 2.74
CA VAL A 125 2.40 -0.34 2.06
C VAL A 125 3.20 0.63 2.93
N GLY A 126 2.56 1.39 3.80
CA GLY A 126 3.21 2.27 4.77
C GLY A 126 3.71 1.60 6.07
N GLN A 127 3.54 0.29 6.22
CA GLN A 127 3.82 -0.42 7.49
C GLN A 127 5.29 -0.33 7.93
N TYR A 128 6.23 -0.43 7.00
CA TYR A 128 7.66 -0.34 7.27
C TYR A 128 8.23 0.99 6.78
N ALA A 129 8.06 2.03 7.60
CA ALA A 129 8.33 3.42 7.21
C ALA A 129 9.76 3.66 6.71
N ASP A 130 10.78 3.09 7.38
CA ASP A 130 12.18 3.27 6.98
C ASP A 130 12.49 2.62 5.61
N TYR A 131 11.96 1.42 5.38
CA TYR A 131 12.08 0.76 4.08
C TYR A 131 11.36 1.56 2.98
N MET A 132 10.14 2.02 3.26
CA MET A 132 9.37 2.80 2.29
C MET A 132 9.98 4.16 2.02
N LYS A 133 10.72 4.75 2.95
CA LYS A 133 11.49 5.96 2.69
C LYS A 133 12.56 5.73 1.62
N ASP A 134 13.35 4.66 1.76
CA ASP A 134 14.35 4.28 0.74
C ASP A 134 13.67 3.92 -0.60
N TYR A 135 12.51 3.26 -0.55
CA TYR A 135 11.72 2.90 -1.71
C TYR A 135 11.24 4.12 -2.51
N VAL A 136 10.69 5.11 -1.80
CA VAL A 136 10.23 6.37 -2.40
C VAL A 136 11.41 7.16 -2.97
N GLU A 137 12.49 7.28 -2.21
CA GLU A 137 13.70 7.96 -2.68
C GLU A 137 14.22 7.33 -3.97
N LEU A 138 14.33 6.00 -4.02
CA LEU A 138 14.78 5.30 -5.22
C LEU A 138 13.85 5.50 -6.40
N GLY A 139 12.53 5.31 -6.21
CA GLY A 139 11.55 5.43 -7.29
C GLY A 139 11.43 6.83 -7.85
N MET A 140 11.61 7.86 -7.01
CA MET A 140 11.55 9.26 -7.43
C MET A 140 12.87 9.79 -8.00
N THR A 141 14.02 9.19 -7.68
CA THR A 141 15.33 9.66 -8.14
C THR A 141 15.84 8.90 -9.35
N GLU A 142 15.64 7.61 -9.40
CA GLU A 142 16.05 6.74 -10.51
C GLU A 142 15.01 6.74 -11.63
N THR A 143 14.59 7.93 -12.05
CA THR A 143 13.78 8.12 -13.24
C THR A 143 14.69 8.24 -14.46
N LEU A 144 14.12 8.28 -15.65
CA LEU A 144 14.88 8.66 -16.86
C LEU A 144 15.49 10.08 -16.76
N THR A 145 15.01 10.89 -15.82
CA THR A 145 15.46 12.24 -15.54
C THR A 145 16.37 12.35 -14.32
N GLY A 146 16.36 11.35 -13.44
CA GLY A 146 17.30 11.20 -12.32
C GLY A 146 17.02 12.02 -11.06
N LYS A 147 15.85 12.70 -10.93
CA LYS A 147 15.51 13.49 -9.73
C LYS A 147 14.04 13.41 -9.37
N PRO A 148 13.68 13.44 -8.07
CA PRO A 148 12.29 13.36 -7.62
C PRO A 148 11.39 14.46 -8.19
N SER A 149 11.82 15.68 -8.13
CA SER A 149 11.11 16.87 -8.65
C SER A 149 11.07 16.93 -10.18
N GLU A 150 11.74 16.02 -10.88
CA GLU A 150 11.79 15.92 -12.33
C GLU A 150 10.89 14.80 -12.88
N LEU A 151 10.10 14.14 -12.05
CA LEU A 151 9.00 13.32 -12.54
C LEU A 151 8.13 14.18 -13.44
N LYS A 152 7.97 13.75 -14.68
CA LYS A 152 7.13 14.48 -15.62
C LYS A 152 5.68 14.42 -15.14
N ALA A 153 4.91 15.43 -15.50
CA ALA A 153 3.50 15.54 -15.09
C ALA A 153 2.61 14.33 -15.45
N ASN A 154 3.09 13.43 -16.31
CA ASN A 154 2.45 12.20 -16.72
C ASN A 154 3.18 10.91 -16.26
N GLU A 155 4.12 11.02 -15.33
CA GLU A 155 4.89 9.89 -14.77
C GLU A 155 4.45 9.56 -13.34
N TRP A 156 3.16 9.42 -13.12
CA TRP A 156 2.58 8.98 -11.84
C TRP A 156 2.95 9.84 -10.63
N MET A 157 3.03 11.15 -10.81
CA MET A 157 3.41 12.06 -9.72
C MET A 157 2.48 11.96 -8.51
N ASP A 158 1.17 11.88 -8.75
CA ASP A 158 0.15 11.71 -7.72
C ASP A 158 0.35 10.43 -6.90
N LEU A 159 0.65 9.33 -7.57
CA LEU A 159 0.96 8.07 -6.93
C LEU A 159 2.20 8.18 -6.03
N TRP A 160 3.27 8.83 -6.53
CA TRP A 160 4.49 9.01 -5.76
C TRP A 160 4.31 9.94 -4.57
N TRP A 161 3.56 11.02 -4.70
CA TRP A 161 3.20 11.85 -3.55
C TRP A 161 2.37 11.06 -2.54
N ASN A 162 1.46 10.21 -2.98
CA ASN A 162 0.65 9.39 -2.09
C ASN A 162 1.50 8.37 -1.33
N LEU A 163 2.47 7.72 -1.97
CA LEU A 163 3.43 6.83 -1.31
C LEU A 163 4.35 7.61 -0.36
N TRP A 164 4.85 8.75 -0.79
CA TRP A 164 5.73 9.61 0.02
C TRP A 164 5.03 10.14 1.27
N ALA A 165 3.76 10.50 1.17
CA ALA A 165 2.99 10.98 2.32
C ALA A 165 2.86 9.95 3.44
N MET A 166 2.93 8.66 3.14
CA MET A 166 2.92 7.59 4.16
C MET A 166 4.18 7.63 5.06
N THR A 167 5.28 8.21 4.57
CA THR A 167 6.55 8.31 5.28
C THR A 167 6.91 9.73 5.70
N ASP A 168 6.63 10.73 4.84
CA ASP A 168 6.87 12.15 5.11
C ASP A 168 5.83 13.02 4.38
N ALA A 169 4.71 13.23 5.04
CA ALA A 169 3.59 14.00 4.47
C ALA A 169 3.92 15.51 4.31
N ASP A 170 4.80 16.05 5.11
CA ASP A 170 5.18 17.46 4.99
C ASP A 170 6.07 17.69 3.76
N ALA A 171 7.04 16.81 3.51
CA ALA A 171 7.87 16.87 2.31
C ALA A 171 7.04 16.62 1.04
N ALA A 172 6.16 15.61 1.05
CA ALA A 172 5.27 15.32 -0.08
C ALA A 172 4.35 16.50 -0.41
N LEU A 173 3.79 17.16 0.60
CA LEU A 173 2.97 18.36 0.43
C LEU A 173 3.77 19.56 -0.09
N ALA A 174 5.00 19.74 0.36
CA ALA A 174 5.86 20.81 -0.11
C ALA A 174 6.14 20.65 -1.60
N ASP A 175 6.50 19.44 -2.05
CA ASP A 175 6.73 19.14 -3.46
C ASP A 175 5.45 19.27 -4.29
N TYR A 176 4.33 18.69 -3.85
CA TYR A 176 3.02 18.84 -4.48
C TYR A 176 2.64 20.31 -4.69
N ASN A 177 2.84 21.16 -3.68
CA ASN A 177 2.54 22.59 -3.78
C ASN A 177 3.49 23.33 -4.73
N SER A 178 4.74 22.87 -4.88
CA SER A 178 5.72 23.47 -5.79
C SER A 178 5.39 23.19 -7.25
N VAL A 179 4.88 22.01 -7.56
CA VAL A 179 4.45 21.62 -8.91
C VAL A 179 3.09 22.22 -9.25
N GLY A 180 2.24 22.39 -8.26
CA GLY A 180 0.88 22.90 -8.44
C GLY A 180 -0.03 21.86 -9.10
N ARG A 181 -1.16 22.33 -9.67
CA ARG A 181 -2.22 21.46 -10.19
C ARG A 181 -2.05 21.03 -11.66
N ASN A 182 -0.88 21.28 -12.26
CA ASN A 182 -0.64 21.08 -13.68
C ASN A 182 -0.02 19.71 -14.01
N TYR A 183 -0.35 18.68 -13.24
CA TYR A 183 0.04 17.30 -13.53
C TYR A 183 -1.14 16.50 -14.09
N GLY A 184 -0.85 15.41 -14.82
CA GLY A 184 -1.83 14.39 -15.18
C GLY A 184 -2.05 13.44 -14.01
N ALA A 185 -3.30 13.20 -13.63
CA ALA A 185 -3.62 12.15 -12.68
C ALA A 185 -3.56 10.79 -13.38
N GLU A 186 -3.02 9.78 -12.70
CA GLU A 186 -2.98 8.41 -13.20
C GLU A 186 -4.40 7.80 -13.23
N ALA A 187 -4.59 6.78 -14.06
CA ALA A 187 -5.86 6.09 -14.13
C ALA A 187 -6.24 5.48 -12.78
N GLY A 188 -7.44 5.79 -12.30
CA GLY A 188 -7.90 5.42 -10.96
C GLY A 188 -7.61 6.44 -9.87
N GLU A 189 -6.74 7.42 -10.13
CA GLU A 189 -6.42 8.53 -9.23
C GLU A 189 -7.23 9.80 -9.58
N SER A 190 -7.27 10.75 -8.66
CA SER A 190 -7.79 12.09 -8.91
C SER A 190 -7.05 13.13 -8.10
N LYS A 191 -6.97 14.36 -8.62
CA LYS A 191 -6.33 15.48 -7.91
C LYS A 191 -6.96 15.77 -6.55
N ALA A 192 -8.26 15.55 -6.41
CA ALA A 192 -8.96 15.70 -5.15
C ALA A 192 -8.55 14.59 -4.16
N HIS A 193 -8.43 13.36 -4.63
CA HIS A 193 -7.95 12.25 -3.81
C HIS A 193 -6.52 12.51 -3.31
N THR A 194 -5.59 12.82 -4.21
CA THR A 194 -4.19 13.14 -3.85
C THR A 194 -4.12 14.24 -2.79
N TYR A 195 -4.85 15.35 -3.00
CA TYR A 195 -4.90 16.43 -2.01
C TYR A 195 -5.37 15.95 -0.64
N HIS A 196 -6.48 15.20 -0.59
CA HIS A 196 -7.03 14.68 0.67
C HIS A 196 -6.10 13.66 1.32
N TRP A 197 -5.49 12.79 0.55
CA TRP A 197 -4.55 11.77 1.03
C TRP A 197 -3.34 12.41 1.72
N LEU A 198 -2.68 13.36 1.07
CA LEU A 198 -1.54 14.10 1.63
C LEU A 198 -1.91 14.80 2.94
N HIS A 199 -3.05 15.49 2.97
CA HIS A 199 -3.53 16.16 4.18
C HIS A 199 -3.96 15.20 5.28
N THR A 200 -4.48 14.03 4.95
CA THR A 200 -4.82 12.98 5.92
C THR A 200 -3.58 12.49 6.64
N PHE A 201 -2.53 12.13 5.93
CA PHE A 201 -1.26 11.71 6.54
C PHE A 201 -0.57 12.84 7.32
N LYS A 202 -0.65 14.07 6.82
CA LYS A 202 -0.19 15.23 7.59
C LYS A 202 -0.94 15.39 8.92
N ALA A 203 -2.23 15.13 8.94
CA ALA A 203 -3.05 15.25 10.15
C ALA A 203 -2.87 14.06 11.11
N LEU A 204 -2.88 12.82 10.58
CA LEU A 204 -2.92 11.59 11.37
C LEU A 204 -1.54 10.99 11.66
N GLY A 205 -0.56 11.22 10.79
CA GLY A 205 0.78 10.63 10.91
C GLY A 205 0.89 9.25 10.25
N HIS A 206 1.72 8.37 10.82
CA HIS A 206 2.06 7.08 10.24
C HIS A 206 1.03 6.01 10.56
N PHE A 207 0.74 5.17 9.59
CA PHE A 207 -0.11 3.99 9.75
C PHE A 207 0.53 2.97 10.70
N LYS A 208 -0.27 2.41 11.62
CA LYS A 208 0.21 1.54 12.70
C LYS A 208 -0.53 0.22 12.85
N THR A 209 -1.56 -0.06 12.07
CA THR A 209 -2.23 -1.35 12.11
C THR A 209 -1.63 -2.33 11.09
N GLY A 210 -1.44 -3.59 11.48
CA GLY A 210 -0.89 -4.63 10.59
C GLY A 210 -0.19 -5.75 11.32
N THR A 211 0.39 -6.69 10.56
CA THR A 211 1.12 -7.83 11.10
C THR A 211 2.38 -7.36 11.84
N GLY A 212 2.53 -7.79 13.09
CA GLY A 212 3.65 -7.39 13.96
C GLY A 212 3.51 -5.98 14.57
N GLU A 213 2.43 -5.29 14.26
CA GLU A 213 2.08 -3.96 14.76
C GLU A 213 0.78 -4.03 15.58
N LEU A 214 0.10 -2.89 15.72
CA LEU A 214 -1.22 -2.85 16.35
C LEU A 214 -2.25 -3.63 15.54
N THR A 215 -3.07 -4.43 16.21
CA THR A 215 -4.20 -5.13 15.58
C THR A 215 -5.52 -4.69 16.22
N ALA A 216 -6.64 -4.95 15.53
CA ALA A 216 -7.98 -4.71 16.04
C ALA A 216 -8.88 -5.91 15.76
N ASN A 217 -9.98 -6.04 16.51
CA ASN A 217 -10.97 -7.09 16.32
C ASN A 217 -12.04 -6.75 15.26
N ASP A 218 -11.79 -5.74 14.46
CA ASP A 218 -12.66 -5.29 13.36
C ASP A 218 -11.85 -4.96 12.12
N PRO A 219 -12.21 -5.46 10.92
CA PRO A 219 -11.46 -5.24 9.70
C PRO A 219 -11.52 -3.80 9.18
N ALA A 220 -12.50 -3.00 9.64
CA ALA A 220 -12.64 -1.59 9.28
C ALA A 220 -12.06 -0.64 10.35
N ALA A 221 -11.13 -1.14 11.16
CA ALA A 221 -10.46 -0.40 12.22
C ALA A 221 -8.98 -0.22 11.90
N VAL A 222 -8.52 1.03 11.95
CA VAL A 222 -7.11 1.40 11.72
C VAL A 222 -6.62 2.36 12.79
N ALA A 223 -5.30 2.51 12.92
CA ALA A 223 -4.70 3.49 13.81
C ALA A 223 -3.48 4.16 13.15
N PHE A 224 -3.21 5.39 13.60
CA PHE A 224 -2.11 6.22 13.14
C PHE A 224 -1.38 6.83 14.33
N ASP A 225 -0.06 7.00 14.21
CA ASP A 225 0.77 7.67 15.20
C ASP A 225 1.38 8.95 14.60
N LYS A 226 1.20 10.07 15.33
CA LYS A 226 1.84 11.34 15.03
C LYS A 226 2.54 11.88 16.29
N GLY A 227 3.85 11.74 16.33
CA GLY A 227 4.59 11.96 17.57
C GLY A 227 4.08 11.01 18.65
N ASP A 228 3.74 11.55 19.82
CA ASP A 228 3.22 10.78 20.96
C ASP A 228 1.68 10.59 20.92
N VAL A 229 1.03 11.04 19.86
CA VAL A 229 -0.44 10.97 19.75
C VAL A 229 -0.83 9.83 18.82
N ARG A 230 -1.58 8.85 19.38
CA ARG A 230 -2.23 7.80 18.60
C ARG A 230 -3.67 8.15 18.30
N THR A 231 -4.06 8.04 17.04
CA THR A 231 -5.43 8.26 16.57
C THR A 231 -6.02 6.94 16.06
N TYR A 232 -7.12 6.51 16.67
CA TYR A 232 -7.87 5.32 16.30
C TYR A 232 -9.04 5.72 15.42
N VAL A 233 -9.22 5.02 14.31
CA VAL A 233 -10.28 5.29 13.32
C VAL A 233 -11.04 4.00 13.06
N VAL A 234 -12.35 4.02 13.23
CA VAL A 234 -13.24 2.89 12.95
C VAL A 234 -14.39 3.35 12.08
N TYR A 235 -14.74 2.58 11.06
CA TYR A 235 -16.02 2.70 10.38
C TYR A 235 -16.93 1.54 10.76
N ASN A 236 -18.13 1.84 11.26
CA ASN A 236 -19.11 0.83 11.63
C ASN A 236 -20.18 0.70 10.54
N PHE A 237 -20.19 -0.44 9.85
CA PHE A 237 -21.17 -0.76 8.79
C PHE A 237 -22.53 -1.24 9.33
N SER A 238 -22.70 -1.43 10.66
CA SER A 238 -23.92 -1.93 11.25
C SER A 238 -24.84 -0.83 11.77
N GLY A 239 -26.13 -1.14 11.90
CA GLY A 239 -27.13 -0.26 12.50
C GLY A 239 -27.12 -0.21 14.03
N GLN A 240 -26.17 -0.88 14.69
CA GLN A 240 -25.99 -0.91 16.14
C GLN A 240 -24.62 -0.35 16.53
N THR A 241 -24.53 0.30 17.68
CA THR A 241 -23.24 0.69 18.25
C THR A 241 -22.36 -0.56 18.44
N LYS A 242 -21.10 -0.48 18.01
CA LYS A 242 -20.13 -1.58 18.08
C LYS A 242 -18.92 -1.15 18.91
N THR A 243 -18.49 -2.03 19.82
CA THR A 243 -17.22 -1.85 20.53
C THR A 243 -16.10 -2.53 19.77
N VAL A 244 -15.10 -1.76 19.37
CA VAL A 244 -13.88 -2.27 18.73
C VAL A 244 -12.74 -2.20 19.74
N THR A 245 -11.99 -3.29 19.84
CA THR A 245 -10.84 -3.41 20.76
C THR A 245 -9.55 -3.58 19.96
N TYR A 246 -8.56 -2.78 20.28
CA TYR A 246 -7.21 -2.86 19.74
C TYR A 246 -6.29 -3.66 20.66
N SER A 247 -5.21 -4.20 20.12
CA SER A 247 -4.27 -5.06 20.85
C SER A 247 -3.48 -4.36 21.96
N ASP A 248 -3.43 -3.02 21.96
CA ASP A 248 -2.88 -2.22 23.06
C ASP A 248 -3.87 -1.99 24.22
N GLY A 249 -5.08 -2.56 24.12
CA GLY A 249 -6.12 -2.47 25.13
C GLY A 249 -7.09 -1.29 24.93
N LYS A 250 -6.84 -0.41 23.95
CA LYS A 250 -7.78 0.69 23.64
C LYS A 250 -9.08 0.13 23.11
N THR A 251 -10.20 0.67 23.58
CA THR A 251 -11.55 0.38 23.08
C THR A 251 -12.19 1.63 22.49
N VAL A 252 -12.85 1.46 21.35
CA VAL A 252 -13.58 2.52 20.64
C VAL A 252 -15.04 2.10 20.50
N SER A 253 -15.96 2.95 20.97
CA SER A 253 -17.39 2.77 20.78
C SER A 253 -17.82 3.42 19.46
N ALA A 254 -17.90 2.60 18.41
CA ALA A 254 -18.19 3.05 17.05
C ALA A 254 -19.71 3.26 16.82
N ALA A 255 -20.08 4.48 16.45
CA ALA A 255 -21.45 4.84 16.16
C ALA A 255 -22.01 4.08 14.93
N PRO A 256 -23.31 3.79 14.86
CA PRO A 256 -23.92 3.12 13.72
C PRO A 256 -23.70 3.89 12.41
N TYR A 257 -23.41 3.18 11.34
CA TYR A 257 -23.27 3.68 9.97
C TYR A 257 -22.38 4.93 9.86
N GLY A 258 -21.27 4.97 10.60
CA GLY A 258 -20.42 6.14 10.60
C GLY A 258 -18.98 5.89 11.02
N PHE A 259 -18.17 6.93 10.83
CA PHE A 259 -16.81 6.98 11.35
C PHE A 259 -16.81 7.39 12.84
N THR A 260 -15.94 6.75 13.59
CA THR A 260 -15.55 7.19 14.93
C THR A 260 -14.04 7.38 14.96
N ILE A 261 -13.60 8.56 15.37
CA ILE A 261 -12.18 8.92 15.49
C ILE A 261 -11.94 9.25 16.97
N GLN A 262 -10.92 8.63 17.57
CA GLN A 262 -10.58 8.82 18.98
C GLN A 262 -9.06 8.86 19.18
N GLN A 263 -8.59 9.75 20.04
CA GLN A 263 -7.22 9.82 20.50
C GLN A 263 -7.06 9.25 21.91
#